data_95ea50a1b49bb3366ca545175f01f927
#
_entry.id   95ea50a1b49bb3366ca545175f01f927
#
_cell.length_a   1.000
_cell.length_b   1.000
_cell.length_c   1.000
_cell.angle_alpha   90.00
_cell.angle_beta   90.00
_cell.angle_gamma   90.00
#
_symmetry.space_group_name_H-M   'P 1'
#
loop_
_entity.id
_entity.type
_entity.pdbx_description
1 polymer ?
#
loop_
_entity_poly.entity_id
_entity_poly.type
_entity_poly.pdbx_seq_one_letter_code
_entity_poly.pdbx_strand_id
1 'polypeptide(L)'
;VSDSVFERLKGYIDIPLIDINSADSAALTALPGVGPYLAGKIVEYRERLRGYSFPEQLMDIYRLDSERFDGLKDLVTVGRVRPYPIWTLPEDSLAMHPYIGRHTARSIVLYRENHAPSECSLDGLVAAGLIRKEYAGRFVRIAVVSP
;
A
#
# COMPACT_ATOMS: atom_id res chain seq x y z
N VAL A 1 -11.85 -8.00 22.55
CA VAL A 1 -11.41 -9.39 22.61
C VAL A 1 -9.89 -9.41 22.66
N SER A 2 -9.31 -10.08 23.64
CA SER A 2 -7.87 -10.21 23.74
C SER A 2 -7.32 -11.08 22.61
N ASP A 3 -6.07 -10.86 22.24
CA ASP A 3 -5.41 -11.64 21.19
C ASP A 3 -5.43 -13.14 21.49
N SER A 4 -5.27 -13.52 22.76
CA SER A 4 -5.28 -14.93 23.13
C SER A 4 -6.65 -15.57 22.96
N VAL A 5 -7.73 -14.84 23.19
CA VAL A 5 -9.10 -15.33 22.93
C VAL A 5 -9.32 -15.46 21.43
N PHE A 6 -8.90 -14.49 20.65
CA PHE A 6 -9.01 -14.52 19.21
C PHE A 6 -8.25 -15.70 18.61
N GLU A 7 -7.01 -15.92 19.02
CA GLU A 7 -6.18 -17.03 18.55
C GLU A 7 -6.81 -18.38 18.90
N ARG A 8 -7.40 -18.50 20.07
CA ARG A 8 -8.09 -19.72 20.49
C ARG A 8 -9.33 -19.99 19.64
N LEU A 9 -10.12 -18.93 19.35
CA LEU A 9 -11.30 -19.04 18.48
C LEU A 9 -10.90 -19.40 17.05
N LYS A 10 -9.79 -18.87 16.56
CA LYS A 10 -9.26 -19.22 15.25
C LYS A 10 -8.98 -20.72 15.10
N GLY A 11 -8.57 -21.39 16.18
CA GLY A 11 -8.31 -22.82 16.17
C GLY A 11 -9.57 -23.66 16.07
N TYR A 12 -10.72 -23.10 16.41
CA TYR A 12 -12.01 -23.81 16.39
C TYR A 12 -12.91 -23.37 15.25
N ILE A 13 -12.76 -22.14 14.77
CA ILE A 13 -13.61 -21.57 13.72
C ILE A 13 -12.70 -21.06 12.63
N ASP A 14 -12.96 -21.49 11.41
CA ASP A 14 -12.26 -20.96 10.24
C ASP A 14 -12.83 -19.58 9.95
N ILE A 15 -12.15 -18.53 10.44
CA ILE A 15 -12.55 -17.15 10.24
C ILE A 15 -11.90 -16.65 8.97
N PRO A 16 -12.67 -16.35 7.91
CA PRO A 16 -12.08 -15.85 6.67
C PRO A 16 -11.52 -14.46 6.88
N LEU A 17 -10.29 -14.26 6.44
CA LEU A 17 -9.66 -12.95 6.46
C LEU A 17 -10.19 -12.11 5.30
N ILE A 18 -10.27 -10.80 5.53
CA ILE A 18 -10.68 -9.85 4.50
C ILE A 18 -9.45 -9.41 3.72
N ASP A 19 -9.47 -9.68 2.43
CA ASP A 19 -8.39 -9.24 1.52
C ASP A 19 -8.63 -7.77 1.17
N ILE A 20 -7.78 -6.89 1.70
CA ILE A 20 -7.92 -5.44 1.48
C ILE A 20 -7.61 -5.03 0.04
N ASN A 21 -7.06 -5.93 -0.77
CA ASN A 21 -6.81 -5.67 -2.18
C ASN A 21 -7.99 -6.02 -3.10
N SER A 22 -8.95 -6.80 -2.61
CA SER A 22 -10.09 -7.22 -3.43
C SER A 22 -11.45 -6.88 -2.81
N ALA A 23 -11.51 -6.61 -1.51
CA ALA A 23 -12.77 -6.33 -0.83
C ALA A 23 -13.40 -5.03 -1.33
N ASP A 24 -14.73 -5.03 -1.50
CA ASP A 24 -15.45 -3.80 -1.78
C ASP A 24 -15.71 -3.02 -0.47
N SER A 25 -16.26 -1.81 -0.58
CA SER A 25 -16.49 -0.97 0.59
C SER A 25 -17.48 -1.63 1.58
N ALA A 26 -18.47 -2.36 1.07
CA ALA A 26 -19.43 -3.05 1.93
C ALA A 26 -18.75 -4.13 2.77
N ALA A 27 -17.89 -4.93 2.16
CA ALA A 27 -17.13 -5.96 2.88
C ALA A 27 -16.21 -5.36 3.93
N LEU A 28 -15.58 -4.23 3.62
CA LEU A 28 -14.66 -3.55 4.55
C LEU A 28 -15.37 -3.02 5.78
N THR A 29 -16.65 -2.68 5.70
CA THR A 29 -17.41 -2.20 6.87
C THR A 29 -17.62 -3.29 7.92
N ALA A 30 -17.37 -4.56 7.59
CA ALA A 30 -17.38 -5.63 8.57
C ALA A 30 -16.21 -5.57 9.54
N LEU A 31 -15.16 -4.81 9.21
CA LEU A 31 -14.00 -4.65 10.10
C LEU A 31 -14.34 -3.75 11.30
N PRO A 32 -13.87 -4.11 12.51
CA PRO A 32 -14.10 -3.28 13.68
C PRO A 32 -13.55 -1.86 13.50
N GLY A 33 -14.36 -0.86 13.82
CA GLY A 33 -13.97 0.54 13.71
C GLY A 33 -13.96 1.11 12.30
N VAL A 34 -14.37 0.33 11.31
CA VAL A 34 -14.44 0.77 9.91
C VAL A 34 -15.90 0.96 9.52
N GLY A 35 -16.31 2.21 9.43
CA GLY A 35 -17.62 2.57 8.88
C GLY A 35 -17.53 2.87 7.39
N PRO A 36 -18.64 3.33 6.77
CA PRO A 36 -18.67 3.62 5.34
C PRO A 36 -17.61 4.63 4.88
N TYR A 37 -17.32 5.63 5.71
CA TYR A 37 -16.31 6.65 5.38
C TYR A 37 -14.93 6.03 5.25
N LEU A 38 -14.47 5.29 6.28
CA LEU A 38 -13.16 4.66 6.24
C LEU A 38 -13.08 3.57 5.19
N ALA A 39 -14.16 2.82 4.99
CA ALA A 39 -14.20 1.80 3.92
C ALA A 39 -13.95 2.44 2.55
N GLY A 40 -14.60 3.58 2.28
CA GLY A 40 -14.38 4.34 1.06
C GLY A 40 -12.95 4.84 0.93
N LYS A 41 -12.35 5.29 2.03
CA LYS A 41 -10.97 5.75 2.03
C LYS A 41 -9.97 4.61 1.80
N ILE A 42 -10.27 3.43 2.35
CA ILE A 42 -9.44 2.24 2.11
C ILE A 42 -9.43 1.88 0.63
N VAL A 43 -10.60 1.91 -0.02
CA VAL A 43 -10.71 1.63 -1.45
C VAL A 43 -10.00 2.71 -2.27
N GLU A 44 -10.22 3.98 -1.96
CA GLU A 44 -9.59 5.10 -2.65
C GLU A 44 -8.05 5.02 -2.57
N TYR A 45 -7.53 4.77 -1.38
CA TYR A 45 -6.10 4.66 -1.16
C TYR A 45 -5.51 3.45 -1.90
N ARG A 46 -6.23 2.33 -1.90
CA ARG A 46 -5.86 1.15 -2.67
C ARG A 46 -5.65 1.47 -4.15
N GLU A 47 -6.56 2.23 -4.73
CA GLU A 47 -6.47 2.60 -6.14
C GLU A 47 -5.26 3.49 -6.40
N ARG A 48 -4.97 4.42 -5.50
CA ARG A 48 -3.80 5.28 -5.61
C ARG A 48 -2.48 4.53 -5.47
N LEU A 49 -2.43 3.54 -4.57
CA LEU A 49 -1.26 2.68 -4.38
C LEU A 49 -1.11 1.64 -5.49
N ARG A 50 -2.16 1.39 -6.27
CA ARG A 50 -2.27 0.25 -7.17
C ARG A 50 -2.18 -1.09 -6.43
N GLY A 51 -2.75 -1.11 -5.26
CA GLY A 51 -2.79 -2.26 -4.36
C GLY A 51 -1.89 -2.10 -3.15
N TYR A 52 -2.37 -2.59 -2.03
CA TYR A 52 -1.58 -2.65 -0.80
C TYR A 52 -0.51 -3.72 -0.93
N SER A 53 0.67 -3.44 -0.41
CA SER A 53 1.76 -4.41 -0.34
C SER A 53 1.83 -5.09 1.02
N PHE A 54 1.37 -4.41 2.05
CA PHE A 54 1.33 -4.92 3.42
C PHE A 54 0.24 -4.18 4.21
N PRO A 55 -0.36 -4.85 5.21
CA PRO A 55 -1.52 -4.28 5.92
C PRO A 55 -1.24 -2.96 6.62
N GLU A 56 -0.02 -2.73 7.08
CA GLU A 56 0.36 -1.53 7.82
C GLU A 56 0.20 -0.25 7.00
N GLN A 57 0.12 -0.36 5.68
CA GLN A 57 -0.18 0.79 4.82
C GLN A 57 -1.56 1.39 5.08
N LEU A 58 -2.47 0.64 5.71
CA LEU A 58 -3.75 1.19 6.14
C LEU A 58 -3.56 2.36 7.10
N MET A 59 -2.49 2.36 7.91
CA MET A 59 -2.22 3.46 8.84
C MET A 59 -1.79 4.75 8.16
N ASP A 60 -1.54 4.74 6.86
CA ASP A 60 -1.33 5.97 6.09
C ASP A 60 -2.62 6.78 5.94
N ILE A 61 -3.76 6.13 6.15
CA ILE A 61 -5.08 6.75 5.98
C ILE A 61 -5.41 7.58 7.21
N TYR A 62 -5.83 8.83 7.00
CA TYR A 62 -6.27 9.70 8.09
C TYR A 62 -7.41 9.04 8.86
N ARG A 63 -7.36 9.08 10.18
CA ARG A 63 -8.28 8.46 11.14
C ARG A 63 -8.12 6.96 11.32
N LEU A 64 -7.28 6.30 10.54
CA LEU A 64 -6.95 4.89 10.77
C LEU A 64 -5.61 4.83 11.48
N ASP A 65 -5.62 5.16 12.77
CA ASP A 65 -4.42 5.20 13.60
C ASP A 65 -4.00 3.80 14.06
N SER A 66 -2.93 3.74 14.83
CA SER A 66 -2.39 2.46 15.31
C SER A 66 -3.38 1.72 16.21
N GLU A 67 -4.19 2.44 16.98
CA GLU A 67 -5.19 1.82 17.85
C GLU A 67 -6.28 1.13 17.03
N ARG A 68 -6.80 1.80 16.00
CA ARG A 68 -7.81 1.20 15.11
C ARG A 68 -7.20 0.04 14.34
N PHE A 69 -5.97 0.21 13.86
CA PHE A 69 -5.28 -0.85 13.14
C PHE A 69 -5.08 -2.09 14.01
N ASP A 70 -4.68 -1.92 15.26
CA ASP A 70 -4.51 -3.04 16.18
C ASP A 70 -5.82 -3.82 16.38
N GLY A 71 -6.96 -3.14 16.31
CA GLY A 71 -8.26 -3.79 16.45
C GLY A 71 -8.70 -4.61 15.25
N LEU A 72 -8.05 -4.43 14.09
CA LEU A 72 -8.45 -5.13 12.86
C LEU A 72 -7.32 -5.90 12.18
N LYS A 73 -6.08 -5.72 12.61
CA LYS A 73 -4.91 -6.27 11.90
C LYS A 73 -4.94 -7.79 11.71
N ASP A 74 -5.53 -8.52 12.65
CA ASP A 74 -5.61 -9.98 12.58
C ASP A 74 -6.77 -10.47 11.70
N LEU A 75 -7.61 -9.55 11.22
CA LEU A 75 -8.79 -9.85 10.40
C LEU A 75 -8.57 -9.54 8.93
N VAL A 76 -7.42 -8.97 8.58
CA VAL A 76 -7.13 -8.56 7.20
C VAL A 76 -5.94 -9.32 6.66
N THR A 77 -5.92 -9.44 5.34
CA THR A 77 -4.77 -9.97 4.63
C THR A 77 -4.55 -9.12 3.39
N VAL A 78 -3.34 -9.17 2.87
CA VAL A 78 -3.02 -8.64 1.56
C VAL A 78 -2.88 -9.84 0.65
N GLY A 79 -3.81 -10.00 -0.29
CA GLY A 79 -3.81 -11.10 -1.20
C GLY A 79 -2.69 -10.98 -2.22
N ARG A 80 -3.05 -10.86 -3.48
CA ARG A 80 -2.04 -10.73 -4.53
C ARG A 80 -1.38 -9.35 -4.49
N VAL A 81 -0.07 -9.32 -4.27
CA VAL A 81 0.75 -8.11 -4.36
C VAL A 81 1.27 -7.99 -5.79
N ARG A 82 1.01 -6.85 -6.43
CA ARG A 82 1.45 -6.60 -7.80
C ARG A 82 2.65 -5.67 -7.80
N PRO A 83 3.65 -5.93 -8.67
CA PRO A 83 4.76 -5.00 -8.83
C PRO A 83 4.26 -3.62 -9.26
N TYR A 84 4.83 -2.56 -8.70
CA TYR A 84 4.51 -1.20 -9.12
C TYR A 84 5.40 -0.82 -10.30
N PRO A 85 4.81 -0.51 -11.48
CA PRO A 85 5.59 -0.28 -12.69
C PRO A 85 6.15 1.15 -12.77
N ILE A 86 6.98 1.52 -11.81
CA ILE A 86 7.53 2.87 -11.66
C ILE A 86 8.34 3.32 -12.89
N TRP A 87 8.92 2.36 -13.62
CA TRP A 87 9.80 2.68 -14.77
C TRP A 87 9.05 2.84 -16.08
N THR A 88 7.78 2.46 -16.13
CA THR A 88 7.01 2.46 -17.38
C THR A 88 5.73 3.28 -17.31
N LEU A 89 5.24 3.63 -16.12
CA LEU A 89 4.00 4.40 -16.00
C LEU A 89 4.18 5.82 -16.51
N PRO A 90 3.13 6.39 -17.16
CA PRO A 90 3.12 7.82 -17.52
C PRO A 90 3.21 8.71 -16.27
N GLU A 91 3.65 9.93 -16.48
CA GLU A 91 3.81 10.91 -15.39
C GLU A 91 2.52 11.09 -14.58
N ASP A 92 1.37 11.22 -15.26
CA ASP A 92 0.08 11.42 -14.58
C ASP A 92 -0.28 10.26 -13.67
N SER A 93 0.01 9.04 -14.08
CA SER A 93 -0.23 7.85 -13.25
C SER A 93 0.70 7.80 -12.05
N LEU A 94 1.98 8.12 -12.25
CA LEU A 94 2.94 8.19 -11.15
C LEU A 94 2.53 9.24 -10.12
N ALA A 95 2.00 10.37 -10.58
CA ALA A 95 1.60 11.45 -9.70
C ALA A 95 0.48 11.07 -8.74
N MET A 96 -0.32 10.07 -9.09
CA MET A 96 -1.43 9.61 -8.24
C MET A 96 -0.96 8.76 -7.07
N HIS A 97 0.25 8.23 -7.12
CA HIS A 97 0.77 7.41 -6.03
C HIS A 97 1.05 8.28 -4.80
N PRO A 98 0.55 7.90 -3.60
CA PRO A 98 0.69 8.72 -2.39
C PRO A 98 2.13 9.04 -1.99
N TYR A 99 3.09 8.17 -2.33
CA TYR A 99 4.50 8.38 -1.99
C TYR A 99 5.26 9.16 -3.05
N ILE A 100 4.64 9.45 -4.17
CA ILE A 100 5.30 10.13 -5.30
C ILE A 100 4.80 11.57 -5.44
N GLY A 101 3.55 11.74 -5.84
CA GLY A 101 3.01 13.06 -6.09
C GLY A 101 3.48 13.64 -7.42
N ARG A 102 2.93 14.81 -7.77
CA ARG A 102 3.13 15.43 -9.09
C ARG A 102 4.57 15.82 -9.36
N HIS A 103 5.21 16.48 -8.40
CA HIS A 103 6.59 16.97 -8.58
C HIS A 103 7.57 15.81 -8.74
N THR A 104 7.48 14.82 -7.87
CA THR A 104 8.37 13.66 -7.92
C THR A 104 8.12 12.81 -9.15
N ALA A 105 6.86 12.69 -9.60
CA ALA A 105 6.53 11.98 -10.82
C ALA A 105 7.28 12.54 -12.02
N ARG A 106 7.30 13.86 -12.16
CA ARG A 106 8.05 14.51 -13.23
C ARG A 106 9.54 14.22 -13.12
N SER A 107 10.07 14.27 -11.91
CA SER A 107 11.49 14.00 -11.68
C SER A 107 11.85 12.55 -12.00
N ILE A 108 10.96 11.60 -11.70
CA ILE A 108 11.18 10.19 -12.02
C ILE A 108 11.17 9.99 -13.54
N VAL A 109 10.26 10.62 -14.26
CA VAL A 109 10.21 10.53 -15.73
C VAL A 109 11.51 11.05 -16.33
N LEU A 110 11.99 12.20 -15.85
CA LEU A 110 13.25 12.76 -16.32
C LEU A 110 14.43 11.85 -15.98
N TYR A 111 14.44 11.28 -14.79
CA TYR A 111 15.50 10.37 -14.36
C TYR A 111 15.58 9.17 -15.30
N ARG A 112 14.46 8.48 -15.56
CA ARG A 112 14.46 7.29 -16.39
C ARG A 112 14.77 7.56 -17.86
N GLU A 113 14.49 8.78 -18.33
CA GLU A 113 14.84 9.20 -19.69
C GLU A 113 16.34 9.46 -19.85
N ASN A 114 17.01 9.82 -18.77
CA ASN A 114 18.41 10.23 -18.77
C ASN A 114 19.36 9.17 -18.23
N HIS A 115 18.87 8.00 -17.87
CA HIS A 115 19.68 6.90 -17.35
C HIS A 115 19.40 5.62 -18.12
N ALA A 116 20.43 4.78 -18.29
CA ALA A 116 20.25 3.48 -18.89
C ALA A 116 19.38 2.58 -17.98
N PRO A 117 18.62 1.62 -18.55
CA PRO A 117 17.82 0.72 -17.73
C PRO A 117 18.60 0.03 -16.62
N SER A 118 19.87 -0.28 -16.84
CA SER A 118 20.73 -0.91 -15.83
C SER A 118 21.02 0.03 -14.64
N GLU A 119 20.84 1.33 -14.81
CA GLU A 119 21.05 2.33 -13.77
C GLU A 119 19.77 2.68 -13.02
N CYS A 120 18.62 2.20 -13.48
CA CYS A 120 17.32 2.51 -12.88
C CYS A 120 17.04 1.56 -11.72
N SER A 121 17.12 2.07 -10.50
CA SER A 121 16.83 1.32 -9.28
C SER A 121 16.20 2.26 -8.25
N LEU A 122 15.52 1.68 -7.25
CA LEU A 122 15.01 2.46 -6.12
C LEU A 122 16.15 3.13 -5.36
N ASP A 123 17.26 2.42 -5.18
CA ASP A 123 18.44 2.99 -4.53
C ASP A 123 18.96 4.21 -5.29
N GLY A 124 18.94 4.16 -6.61
CA GLY A 124 19.31 5.29 -7.44
C GLY A 124 18.39 6.50 -7.25
N LEU A 125 17.09 6.25 -7.15
CA LEU A 125 16.13 7.33 -6.90
C LEU A 125 16.31 7.94 -5.51
N VAL A 126 16.60 7.13 -4.51
CA VAL A 126 16.91 7.62 -3.15
C VAL A 126 18.19 8.44 -3.15
N ALA A 127 19.24 7.95 -3.81
CA ALA A 127 20.52 8.64 -3.90
C ALA A 127 20.38 9.99 -4.62
N ALA A 128 19.49 10.06 -5.61
CA ALA A 128 19.21 11.31 -6.34
C ALA A 128 18.28 12.26 -5.56
N GLY A 129 17.78 11.84 -4.40
CA GLY A 129 16.89 12.66 -3.58
C GLY A 129 15.45 12.73 -4.09
N LEU A 130 15.07 11.83 -4.99
CA LEU A 130 13.72 11.85 -5.58
C LEU A 130 12.69 11.11 -4.74
N ILE A 131 13.12 10.09 -4.00
CA ILE A 131 12.26 9.34 -3.09
C ILE A 131 12.91 9.33 -1.71
N ARG A 132 12.11 9.60 -0.68
CA ARG A 132 12.59 9.54 0.69
C ARG A 132 12.94 8.10 1.05
N LYS A 133 14.00 7.94 1.85
CA LYS A 133 14.44 6.62 2.30
C LYS A 133 13.32 5.83 2.99
N GLU A 134 12.49 6.50 3.79
CA GLU A 134 11.36 5.88 4.48
C GLU A 134 10.35 5.30 3.48
N TYR A 135 10.09 6.02 2.41
CA TYR A 135 9.16 5.57 1.37
C TYR A 135 9.78 4.47 0.52
N ALA A 136 11.09 4.51 0.28
CA ALA A 136 11.76 3.45 -0.45
C ALA A 136 11.58 2.10 0.23
N GLY A 137 11.63 2.05 1.57
CA GLY A 137 11.38 0.84 2.33
C GLY A 137 9.97 0.28 2.13
N ARG A 138 9.00 1.13 1.84
CA ARG A 138 7.64 0.72 1.50
C ARG A 138 7.52 0.20 0.08
N PHE A 139 8.26 0.80 -0.87
CA PHE A 139 8.30 0.33 -2.26
C PHE A 139 9.02 -1.00 -2.41
N VAL A 140 10.00 -1.29 -1.57
CA VAL A 140 10.76 -2.55 -1.66
C VAL A 140 9.87 -3.76 -1.44
N ARG A 141 8.84 -3.63 -0.61
CA ARG A 141 7.87 -4.72 -0.41
C ARG A 141 6.95 -4.89 -1.61
N ILE A 142 6.81 -3.87 -2.42
CA ILE A 142 6.22 -3.97 -3.74
C ILE A 142 7.37 -4.31 -4.68
N ALA A 143 7.40 -5.49 -5.23
CA ALA A 143 8.43 -5.83 -6.21
C ALA A 143 8.37 -4.83 -7.36
N VAL A 144 9.24 -3.82 -7.35
CA VAL A 144 9.30 -2.83 -8.42
C VAL A 144 9.77 -3.51 -9.69
N VAL A 145 9.01 -3.31 -10.78
CA VAL A 145 9.36 -3.91 -12.06
C VAL A 145 10.68 -3.32 -12.54
N SER A 146 11.65 -4.17 -12.81
CA SER A 146 12.90 -3.73 -13.44
C SER A 146 12.61 -3.27 -14.87
N PRO A 147 13.26 -2.20 -15.32
CA PRO A 147 13.07 -1.71 -16.68
C PRO A 147 13.57 -2.69 -17.74
#